data_5beb8846bd2d4468e5aaee0cedb02870
#
_entry.id   5beb8846bd2d4468e5aaee0cedb02870
#
_cell.length_a   1.000
_cell.length_b   1.000
_cell.length_c   1.000
_cell.angle_alpha   90.00
_cell.angle_beta   90.00
_cell.angle_gamma   90.00
#
_symmetry.space_group_name_H-M   'P 1'
#
loop_
_entity.id
_entity.type
_entity.pdbx_description
1 polymer ?
#
loop_
_entity_poly.entity_id
_entity_poly.type
_entity_poly.pdbx_seq_one_letter_code
_entity_poly.pdbx_strand_id
1 'polypeptide(L)'
;MDNSEHKRVELHMHTKMSQMDAMTSAKDLIKRAMKWGMKSIAITDHGVVQSFPEAHKLLGVDNPDMKVIYGVEAYLAPDNTKSVYNNKGQEIDTTYCVLDLETTGFSAKTEKITEIGIMKVKNGEVIDEFSCFVNPEKHIPQRVSEVTNITDDMVKDAKTIKDVFPDVLEFLGDPNNTVIVAHNANFDVGFLKQNAINLGYKFDYTYLDTLSLAKDLFPNYKKYKLGKIAENLGIKVEVAHRALDDVDTTVKVFRVMMDMLKEKGAKTVADIDQLAADEETKKEEYKKLKTYHAIILAKNYVGLRNLYRLVSVSYTHLRAHETGRNL
;
A
#
# COMPACT_ATOMS: atom_id res chain seq x y z
N MET A 1 7.21 12.24 -42.39
CA MET A 1 8.44 12.23 -41.57
C MET A 1 8.33 13.39 -40.58
N ASP A 2 8.77 13.19 -39.36
CA ASP A 2 8.87 14.29 -38.39
C ASP A 2 10.02 15.22 -38.79
N ASN A 3 9.71 16.47 -39.14
CA ASN A 3 10.66 17.49 -39.56
C ASN A 3 11.04 18.44 -38.42
N SER A 4 10.69 18.12 -37.18
CA SER A 4 11.03 18.96 -36.03
C SER A 4 12.55 19.05 -35.83
N GLU A 5 13.05 20.22 -35.47
CA GLU A 5 14.46 20.48 -35.17
C GLU A 5 14.91 19.67 -33.95
N HIS A 6 14.02 19.52 -32.94
CA HIS A 6 14.25 18.73 -31.77
C HIS A 6 13.50 17.41 -31.83
N LYS A 7 14.23 16.30 -31.89
CA LYS A 7 13.66 14.95 -31.87
C LYS A 7 13.39 14.53 -30.42
N ARG A 8 12.24 13.88 -30.19
CA ARG A 8 11.95 13.28 -28.90
C ARG A 8 12.92 12.15 -28.58
N VAL A 9 13.13 11.86 -27.31
CA VAL A 9 13.78 10.66 -26.81
C VAL A 9 12.68 9.66 -26.45
N GLU A 10 12.72 8.46 -27.07
CA GLU A 10 11.81 7.39 -26.65
C GLU A 10 12.36 6.74 -25.37
N LEU A 11 11.57 6.79 -24.30
CA LEU A 11 11.97 6.29 -22.97
C LEU A 11 11.29 4.96 -22.59
N HIS A 12 10.36 4.47 -23.41
CA HIS A 12 9.64 3.23 -23.20
C HIS A 12 9.55 2.46 -24.52
N MET A 13 10.42 1.49 -24.70
CA MET A 13 10.51 0.75 -25.95
C MET A 13 10.87 -0.72 -25.70
N HIS A 14 10.14 -1.61 -26.36
CA HIS A 14 10.34 -3.05 -26.28
C HIS A 14 11.03 -3.59 -27.51
N THR A 15 11.92 -4.56 -27.31
CA THR A 15 12.53 -5.36 -28.36
C THR A 15 11.86 -6.73 -28.42
N LYS A 16 12.27 -7.55 -29.40
CA LYS A 16 11.84 -8.96 -29.49
C LYS A 16 12.12 -9.81 -28.23
N MET A 17 12.88 -9.27 -27.26
CA MET A 17 13.10 -9.95 -25.98
C MET A 17 11.91 -9.81 -25.03
N SER A 18 11.02 -8.86 -25.29
CA SER A 18 9.69 -8.77 -24.67
C SER A 18 8.75 -9.75 -25.38
N GLN A 19 8.70 -11.00 -24.92
CA GLN A 19 7.90 -12.06 -25.53
C GLN A 19 6.42 -11.65 -25.64
N MET A 20 5.81 -11.96 -26.79
CA MET A 20 4.41 -11.69 -27.14
C MET A 20 4.04 -10.20 -27.23
N ASP A 21 5.00 -9.28 -27.06
CA ASP A 21 4.73 -7.83 -27.08
C ASP A 21 5.47 -7.09 -28.20
N ALA A 22 6.69 -7.53 -28.57
CA ALA A 22 7.45 -6.92 -29.65
C ALA A 22 8.18 -7.94 -30.53
N MET A 23 8.39 -7.57 -31.80
CA MET A 23 9.01 -8.45 -32.82
C MET A 23 10.36 -7.94 -33.32
N THR A 24 10.68 -6.66 -33.09
CA THR A 24 11.83 -5.98 -33.69
C THR A 24 13.08 -6.13 -32.82
N SER A 25 14.24 -6.41 -33.43
CA SER A 25 15.50 -6.50 -32.71
C SER A 25 15.95 -5.12 -32.17
N ALA A 26 16.75 -5.12 -31.07
CA ALA A 26 17.35 -3.89 -30.54
C ALA A 26 18.17 -3.17 -31.62
N LYS A 27 18.93 -3.92 -32.41
CA LYS A 27 19.73 -3.40 -33.53
C LYS A 27 18.89 -2.64 -34.55
N ASP A 28 17.75 -3.18 -34.97
CA ASP A 28 16.90 -2.57 -36.00
C ASP A 28 16.18 -1.35 -35.48
N LEU A 29 15.75 -1.37 -34.19
CA LEU A 29 15.17 -0.21 -33.53
C LEU A 29 16.16 0.94 -33.41
N ILE A 30 17.39 0.67 -32.99
CA ILE A 30 18.46 1.67 -32.88
C ILE A 30 18.76 2.28 -34.25
N LYS A 31 18.94 1.45 -35.29
CA LYS A 31 19.18 1.92 -36.65
C LYS A 31 18.02 2.77 -37.18
N ARG A 32 16.79 2.41 -36.88
CA ARG A 32 15.61 3.19 -37.25
C ARG A 32 15.58 4.54 -36.54
N ALA A 33 15.88 4.60 -35.26
CA ALA A 33 15.98 5.83 -34.46
C ALA A 33 17.06 6.76 -35.04
N MET A 34 18.26 6.22 -35.35
CA MET A 34 19.32 6.98 -36.02
C MET A 34 18.89 7.54 -37.38
N LYS A 35 18.20 6.73 -38.20
CA LYS A 35 17.66 7.19 -39.49
C LYS A 35 16.62 8.31 -39.33
N TRP A 36 15.93 8.38 -38.21
CA TRP A 36 14.98 9.46 -37.88
C TRP A 36 15.65 10.68 -37.25
N GLY A 37 16.97 10.65 -37.09
CA GLY A 37 17.74 11.75 -36.49
C GLY A 37 17.63 11.83 -34.97
N MET A 38 17.11 10.79 -34.29
CA MET A 38 17.13 10.70 -32.84
C MET A 38 18.57 10.55 -32.34
N LYS A 39 18.86 11.18 -31.19
CA LYS A 39 20.19 11.11 -30.54
C LYS A 39 20.22 10.17 -29.34
N SER A 40 19.05 9.73 -28.88
CA SER A 40 18.94 8.79 -27.74
C SER A 40 17.65 7.99 -27.84
N ILE A 41 17.69 6.73 -27.36
CA ILE A 41 16.52 5.90 -27.09
C ILE A 41 16.75 5.07 -25.83
N ALA A 42 15.69 4.70 -25.13
CA ALA A 42 15.77 3.71 -24.08
C ALA A 42 15.37 2.33 -24.59
N ILE A 43 15.95 1.29 -24.01
CA ILE A 43 15.50 -0.10 -24.16
C ILE A 43 14.95 -0.53 -22.80
N THR A 44 13.67 -0.91 -22.76
CA THR A 44 12.93 -1.21 -21.55
C THR A 44 12.07 -2.46 -21.73
N ASP A 45 12.71 -3.59 -22.01
CA ASP A 45 12.01 -4.85 -22.18
C ASP A 45 11.31 -5.30 -20.87
N HIS A 46 10.22 -6.06 -20.99
CA HIS A 46 9.46 -6.59 -19.85
C HIS A 46 10.30 -7.54 -19.00
N GLY A 47 10.69 -7.08 -17.80
CA GLY A 47 11.37 -7.89 -16.78
C GLY A 47 12.73 -8.48 -17.18
N VAL A 48 13.26 -8.11 -18.35
CA VAL A 48 14.47 -8.71 -18.92
C VAL A 48 15.46 -7.68 -19.47
N VAL A 49 16.74 -8.09 -19.60
CA VAL A 49 17.85 -7.24 -20.06
C VAL A 49 18.65 -7.90 -21.19
N GLN A 50 18.13 -8.93 -21.83
CA GLN A 50 18.82 -9.73 -22.84
C GLN A 50 19.14 -8.98 -24.13
N SER A 51 18.48 -7.86 -24.42
CA SER A 51 18.75 -7.00 -25.56
C SER A 51 19.98 -6.11 -25.39
N PHE A 52 20.48 -5.91 -24.15
CA PHE A 52 21.59 -5.00 -23.87
C PHE A 52 22.89 -5.37 -24.57
N PRO A 53 23.34 -6.66 -24.61
CA PRO A 53 24.54 -7.04 -25.36
C PRO A 53 24.45 -6.72 -26.84
N GLU A 54 23.28 -6.85 -27.49
CA GLU A 54 23.08 -6.52 -28.90
C GLU A 54 23.25 -5.02 -29.14
N ALA A 55 22.66 -4.18 -28.28
CA ALA A 55 22.78 -2.73 -28.35
C ALA A 55 24.23 -2.28 -28.12
N HIS A 56 24.90 -2.84 -27.11
CA HIS A 56 26.29 -2.54 -26.79
C HIS A 56 27.24 -2.95 -27.92
N LYS A 57 27.05 -4.13 -28.52
CA LYS A 57 27.84 -4.59 -29.67
C LYS A 57 27.68 -3.68 -30.90
N LEU A 58 26.51 -3.08 -31.08
CA LEU A 58 26.25 -2.18 -32.22
C LEU A 58 26.93 -0.81 -32.05
N LEU A 59 26.88 -0.23 -30.86
CA LEU A 59 27.25 1.17 -30.62
C LEU A 59 28.56 1.35 -29.83
N GLY A 60 29.00 0.35 -29.10
CA GLY A 60 30.13 0.50 -28.15
C GLY A 60 29.73 1.32 -26.91
N VAL A 61 30.75 1.79 -26.19
CA VAL A 61 30.54 2.51 -24.92
C VAL A 61 30.16 3.98 -25.15
N ASP A 62 30.88 4.67 -26.03
CA ASP A 62 30.79 6.10 -26.26
C ASP A 62 30.52 6.39 -27.76
N ASN A 63 29.32 6.11 -28.22
CA ASN A 63 28.94 6.44 -29.59
C ASN A 63 28.52 7.92 -29.66
N PRO A 64 29.16 8.74 -30.52
CA PRO A 64 28.84 10.18 -30.61
C PRO A 64 27.46 10.46 -31.24
N ASP A 65 26.96 9.52 -32.05
CA ASP A 65 25.75 9.74 -32.84
C ASP A 65 24.48 9.25 -32.14
N MET A 66 24.57 8.24 -31.27
CA MET A 66 23.43 7.60 -30.63
C MET A 66 23.76 7.11 -29.21
N LYS A 67 22.98 7.55 -28.23
CA LYS A 67 23.04 7.05 -26.86
C LYS A 67 21.90 6.07 -26.59
N VAL A 68 22.22 4.88 -26.09
CA VAL A 68 21.22 3.95 -25.54
C VAL A 68 21.10 4.14 -24.03
N ILE A 69 19.90 4.37 -23.56
CA ILE A 69 19.53 4.39 -22.14
C ILE A 69 19.05 2.97 -21.81
N TYR A 70 19.75 2.31 -20.91
CA TYR A 70 19.41 0.97 -20.46
C TYR A 70 18.36 1.02 -19.35
N GLY A 71 17.29 0.26 -19.49
CA GLY A 71 16.19 0.22 -18.54
C GLY A 71 15.45 -1.11 -18.60
N VAL A 72 14.46 -1.25 -17.77
CA VAL A 72 13.55 -2.40 -17.73
C VAL A 72 12.14 -1.91 -17.43
N GLU A 73 11.15 -2.51 -18.04
CA GLU A 73 9.78 -2.41 -17.58
C GLU A 73 9.56 -3.48 -16.51
N ALA A 74 9.52 -3.03 -15.26
CA ALA A 74 9.29 -3.88 -14.10
C ALA A 74 7.81 -3.93 -13.72
N TYR A 75 7.40 -4.97 -13.04
CA TYR A 75 6.08 -5.09 -12.45
C TYR A 75 6.17 -4.75 -10.96
N LEU A 76 5.58 -3.61 -10.59
CA LEU A 76 5.47 -3.19 -9.20
C LEU A 76 4.23 -3.85 -8.59
N ALA A 77 4.43 -4.80 -7.68
CA ALA A 77 3.38 -5.32 -6.82
C ALA A 77 3.31 -4.48 -5.54
N PRO A 78 2.13 -4.02 -5.12
CA PRO A 78 2.01 -3.39 -3.82
C PRO A 78 2.33 -4.41 -2.71
N ASP A 79 3.03 -3.98 -1.67
CA ASP A 79 3.34 -4.80 -0.49
C ASP A 79 2.10 -4.91 0.43
N ASN A 80 0.97 -5.35 -0.14
CA ASN A 80 -0.33 -5.46 0.53
C ASN A 80 -0.52 -6.81 1.25
N THR A 81 0.55 -7.59 1.37
CA THR A 81 0.50 -8.92 2.03
C THR A 81 0.82 -8.84 3.50
N LYS A 82 1.01 -7.64 4.04
CA LYS A 82 1.28 -7.43 5.46
C LYS A 82 0.04 -6.90 6.15
N SER A 83 -0.23 -7.45 7.33
CA SER A 83 -1.24 -6.93 8.25
C SER A 83 -0.63 -5.97 9.27
N VAL A 84 0.68 -6.11 9.57
CA VAL A 84 1.41 -5.31 10.55
C VAL A 84 2.43 -4.41 9.85
N TYR A 85 2.37 -3.12 10.16
CA TYR A 85 3.24 -2.09 9.62
C TYR A 85 4.00 -1.37 10.72
N ASN A 86 5.23 -0.93 10.42
CA ASN A 86 6.08 -0.17 11.33
C ASN A 86 6.27 -0.86 12.70
N ASN A 87 6.47 -2.19 12.68
CA ASN A 87 6.61 -3.00 13.88
C ASN A 87 7.83 -2.58 14.71
N LYS A 88 7.61 -2.42 16.02
CA LYS A 88 8.63 -2.02 17.00
C LYS A 88 8.99 -3.15 17.98
N GLY A 89 8.54 -4.37 17.70
CA GLY A 89 8.83 -5.54 18.54
C GLY A 89 7.96 -5.67 19.78
N GLN A 90 6.73 -5.11 19.75
CA GLN A 90 5.80 -5.22 20.86
C GLN A 90 5.38 -6.68 21.10
N GLU A 91 5.17 -7.02 22.36
CA GLU A 91 4.55 -8.28 22.76
C GLU A 91 3.10 -8.35 22.27
N ILE A 92 2.57 -9.57 22.10
CA ILE A 92 1.20 -9.79 21.60
C ILE A 92 0.13 -9.28 22.58
N ASP A 93 0.46 -9.19 23.87
CA ASP A 93 -0.43 -8.68 24.93
C ASP A 93 -0.22 -7.18 25.22
N THR A 94 0.33 -6.44 24.24
CA THR A 94 0.46 -4.98 24.32
C THR A 94 -0.89 -4.27 24.37
N THR A 95 -0.88 -2.95 24.48
CA THR A 95 -2.09 -2.13 24.38
C THR A 95 -2.42 -1.90 22.90
N TYR A 96 -3.68 -2.13 22.51
CA TYR A 96 -4.21 -1.86 21.19
C TYR A 96 -5.16 -0.67 21.25
N CYS A 97 -4.98 0.30 20.36
CA CYS A 97 -5.95 1.37 20.13
C CYS A 97 -6.68 1.07 18.82
N VAL A 98 -7.88 0.52 18.93
CA VAL A 98 -8.75 0.25 17.79
C VAL A 98 -9.46 1.53 17.42
N LEU A 99 -9.35 1.97 16.18
CA LEU A 99 -9.90 3.26 15.75
C LEU A 99 -10.61 3.19 14.40
N ASP A 100 -11.50 4.14 14.20
CA ASP A 100 -12.17 4.42 12.95
C ASP A 100 -12.37 5.93 12.81
N LEU A 101 -12.28 6.44 11.59
CA LEU A 101 -12.41 7.86 11.26
C LEU A 101 -13.48 8.08 10.21
N GLU A 102 -14.37 9.04 10.49
CA GLU A 102 -15.21 9.59 9.44
C GLU A 102 -14.58 10.85 8.85
N THR A 103 -14.71 11.02 7.53
CA THR A 103 -13.99 12.06 6.79
C THR A 103 -14.84 12.68 5.70
N THR A 104 -14.45 13.84 5.18
CA THR A 104 -15.13 14.49 4.05
C THR A 104 -14.86 13.84 2.69
N GLY A 105 -14.02 12.79 2.64
CA GLY A 105 -13.67 12.05 1.43
C GLY A 105 -12.40 11.23 1.58
N PHE A 106 -11.88 10.67 0.49
CA PHE A 106 -10.88 9.59 0.56
C PHE A 106 -9.41 10.03 0.64
N SER A 107 -9.06 11.25 0.32
CA SER A 107 -7.67 11.71 0.23
C SER A 107 -7.23 12.46 1.48
N ALA A 108 -6.36 11.90 2.29
CA ALA A 108 -5.81 12.54 3.49
C ALA A 108 -5.10 13.89 3.21
N LYS A 109 -4.68 14.15 1.95
CA LYS A 109 -4.04 15.42 1.57
C LYS A 109 -5.04 16.56 1.36
N THR A 110 -6.26 16.26 0.92
CA THR A 110 -7.26 17.27 0.52
C THR A 110 -8.51 17.23 1.37
N GLU A 111 -8.80 16.11 2.00
CA GLU A 111 -10.00 15.89 2.80
C GLU A 111 -9.72 16.03 4.30
N LYS A 112 -10.77 16.12 5.07
CA LYS A 112 -10.74 16.43 6.51
C LYS A 112 -11.45 15.36 7.32
N ILE A 113 -11.03 15.19 8.57
CA ILE A 113 -11.70 14.34 9.55
C ILE A 113 -12.94 15.05 10.07
N THR A 114 -14.04 14.32 10.24
CA THR A 114 -15.33 14.80 10.78
C THR A 114 -15.71 14.12 12.08
N GLU A 115 -15.28 12.87 12.31
CA GLU A 115 -15.46 12.15 13.58
C GLU A 115 -14.24 11.26 13.84
N ILE A 116 -13.88 11.09 15.10
CA ILE A 116 -12.83 10.17 15.57
C ILE A 116 -13.47 9.27 16.62
N GLY A 117 -13.34 7.95 16.43
CA GLY A 117 -13.66 6.94 17.42
C GLY A 117 -12.43 6.09 17.74
N ILE A 118 -12.12 5.87 19.02
CA ILE A 118 -11.00 5.03 19.46
C ILE A 118 -11.42 4.27 20.69
N MET A 119 -11.20 2.96 20.71
CA MET A 119 -11.27 2.13 21.92
C MET A 119 -9.90 1.58 22.28
N LYS A 120 -9.49 1.75 23.52
CA LYS A 120 -8.26 1.19 24.05
C LYS A 120 -8.53 -0.20 24.60
N VAL A 121 -7.83 -1.19 24.05
CA VAL A 121 -8.02 -2.61 24.38
C VAL A 121 -6.73 -3.17 24.98
N LYS A 122 -6.87 -3.88 26.08
CA LYS A 122 -5.76 -4.62 26.71
C LYS A 122 -6.26 -5.97 27.22
N ASN A 123 -5.49 -7.03 26.95
CA ASN A 123 -5.86 -8.41 27.31
C ASN A 123 -7.26 -8.82 26.81
N GLY A 124 -7.66 -8.30 25.64
CA GLY A 124 -8.97 -8.56 25.04
C GLY A 124 -10.14 -7.76 25.64
N GLU A 125 -9.92 -6.90 26.63
CA GLU A 125 -10.96 -6.07 27.25
C GLU A 125 -10.79 -4.59 26.85
N VAL A 126 -11.92 -3.91 26.59
CA VAL A 126 -11.94 -2.44 26.41
C VAL A 126 -11.71 -1.80 27.78
N ILE A 127 -10.67 -1.00 27.91
CA ILE A 127 -10.28 -0.34 29.16
C ILE A 127 -10.52 1.16 29.13
N ASP A 128 -10.68 1.76 27.96
CA ASP A 128 -10.94 3.19 27.79
C ASP A 128 -11.50 3.48 26.40
N GLU A 129 -12.21 4.60 26.22
CA GLU A 129 -12.77 5.05 24.96
C GLU A 129 -12.62 6.55 24.75
N PHE A 130 -12.44 6.94 23.50
CA PHE A 130 -12.37 8.34 23.07
C PHE A 130 -13.24 8.52 21.83
N SER A 131 -14.12 9.52 21.88
CA SER A 131 -14.93 9.88 20.71
C SER A 131 -15.17 11.37 20.66
N CYS A 132 -15.06 11.94 19.47
CA CYS A 132 -15.45 13.34 19.27
C CYS A 132 -15.77 13.62 17.81
N PHE A 133 -16.69 14.56 17.58
CA PHE A 133 -16.81 15.25 16.33
C PHE A 133 -15.66 16.24 16.13
N VAL A 134 -15.26 16.41 14.89
CA VAL A 134 -14.24 17.37 14.48
C VAL A 134 -14.82 18.29 13.43
N ASN A 135 -14.68 19.61 13.65
CA ASN A 135 -15.05 20.59 12.64
C ASN A 135 -14.05 20.52 11.48
N PRO A 136 -14.47 20.11 10.27
CA PRO A 136 -13.57 19.96 9.12
C PRO A 136 -13.16 21.31 8.51
N GLU A 137 -13.76 22.43 8.96
CA GLU A 137 -13.57 23.78 8.39
C GLU A 137 -13.85 23.83 6.86
N LYS A 138 -14.66 22.91 6.38
CA LYS A 138 -15.14 22.84 4.99
C LYS A 138 -16.48 22.12 4.93
N HIS A 139 -17.23 22.36 3.85
CA HIS A 139 -18.51 21.72 3.60
C HIS A 139 -18.34 20.20 3.39
N ILE A 140 -19.21 19.41 4.04
CA ILE A 140 -19.30 17.96 3.87
C ILE A 140 -20.14 17.66 2.63
N PRO A 141 -19.60 17.00 1.59
CA PRO A 141 -20.37 16.69 0.40
C PRO A 141 -21.60 15.83 0.73
N GLN A 142 -22.74 16.11 0.11
CA GLN A 142 -24.01 15.42 0.38
C GLN A 142 -23.86 13.88 0.31
N ARG A 143 -23.15 13.37 -0.70
CA ARG A 143 -22.88 11.93 -0.85
C ARG A 143 -22.11 11.30 0.33
N VAL A 144 -21.30 12.13 1.02
CA VAL A 144 -20.55 11.69 2.21
C VAL A 144 -21.49 11.68 3.41
N SER A 145 -22.29 12.74 3.60
CA SER A 145 -23.31 12.78 4.65
C SER A 145 -24.31 11.64 4.55
N GLU A 146 -24.69 11.22 3.34
CA GLU A 146 -25.58 10.07 3.12
C GLU A 146 -24.97 8.72 3.55
N VAL A 147 -23.64 8.60 3.55
CA VAL A 147 -22.91 7.39 3.97
C VAL A 147 -22.57 7.43 5.46
N THR A 148 -22.05 8.56 5.95
CA THR A 148 -21.55 8.68 7.33
C THR A 148 -22.63 9.12 8.33
N ASN A 149 -23.79 9.59 7.83
CA ASN A 149 -24.83 10.26 8.60
C ASN A 149 -24.36 11.50 9.36
N ILE A 150 -23.23 12.10 8.95
CA ILE A 150 -22.69 13.33 9.54
C ILE A 150 -22.99 14.51 8.62
N THR A 151 -23.57 15.57 9.20
CA THR A 151 -23.91 16.81 8.50
C THR A 151 -23.06 17.98 8.98
N ASP A 152 -23.00 19.05 8.18
CA ASP A 152 -22.31 20.29 8.58
C ASP A 152 -22.83 20.82 9.92
N ASP A 153 -24.14 20.74 10.17
CA ASP A 153 -24.74 21.21 11.43
C ASP A 153 -24.28 20.45 12.66
N MET A 154 -23.94 19.17 12.52
CA MET A 154 -23.45 18.35 13.62
C MET A 154 -22.03 18.69 14.04
N VAL A 155 -21.21 19.20 13.11
CA VAL A 155 -19.78 19.43 13.33
C VAL A 155 -19.39 20.90 13.42
N LYS A 156 -20.30 21.84 13.10
CA LYS A 156 -19.99 23.28 13.03
C LYS A 156 -19.46 23.88 14.32
N ASP A 157 -19.96 23.41 15.47
CA ASP A 157 -19.57 23.88 16.80
C ASP A 157 -18.53 22.97 17.48
N ALA A 158 -18.06 21.90 16.77
CA ALA A 158 -17.02 21.03 17.27
C ALA A 158 -15.64 21.70 17.23
N LYS A 159 -14.71 21.22 18.06
CA LYS A 159 -13.30 21.63 17.99
C LYS A 159 -12.69 21.28 16.63
N THR A 160 -11.73 22.06 16.18
CA THR A 160 -10.97 21.75 14.95
C THR A 160 -9.95 20.63 15.21
N ILE A 161 -9.45 20.01 14.15
CA ILE A 161 -8.43 18.96 14.29
C ILE A 161 -7.18 19.47 15.01
N LYS A 162 -6.84 20.74 14.88
CA LYS A 162 -5.71 21.35 15.60
C LYS A 162 -5.88 21.27 17.11
N ASP A 163 -7.11 21.45 17.61
CA ASP A 163 -7.41 21.45 19.03
C ASP A 163 -7.61 20.03 19.58
N VAL A 164 -8.08 19.10 18.74
CA VAL A 164 -8.36 17.71 19.12
C VAL A 164 -7.13 16.80 19.02
N PHE A 165 -6.22 17.06 18.08
CA PHE A 165 -5.12 16.15 17.79
C PHE A 165 -4.16 15.91 18.95
N PRO A 166 -3.84 16.89 19.84
CA PRO A 166 -3.09 16.63 21.06
C PRO A 166 -3.78 15.62 21.99
N ASP A 167 -5.11 15.75 22.16
CA ASP A 167 -5.91 14.85 23.00
C ASP A 167 -5.89 13.43 22.42
N VAL A 168 -5.94 13.28 21.08
CA VAL A 168 -5.80 11.99 20.39
C VAL A 168 -4.43 11.37 20.66
N LEU A 169 -3.34 12.14 20.55
CA LEU A 169 -1.99 11.61 20.82
C LEU A 169 -1.81 11.22 22.28
N GLU A 170 -2.35 11.99 23.22
CA GLU A 170 -2.35 11.67 24.64
C GLU A 170 -3.13 10.37 24.90
N PHE A 171 -4.31 10.22 24.30
CA PHE A 171 -5.10 8.99 24.40
C PHE A 171 -4.38 7.79 23.81
N LEU A 172 -3.75 7.90 22.65
CA LEU A 172 -2.96 6.82 22.05
C LEU A 172 -1.78 6.42 22.93
N GLY A 173 -1.12 7.37 23.59
CA GLY A 173 -0.01 7.13 24.51
C GLY A 173 1.32 6.80 23.81
N ASP A 174 2.21 6.07 24.48
CA ASP A 174 3.56 5.77 24.00
C ASP A 174 3.54 4.84 22.76
N PRO A 175 4.11 5.27 21.62
CA PRO A 175 4.20 4.46 20.42
C PRO A 175 4.96 3.13 20.56
N ASN A 176 5.80 2.98 21.58
CA ASN A 176 6.51 1.72 21.82
C ASN A 176 5.64 0.66 22.50
N ASN A 177 4.59 1.10 23.21
CA ASN A 177 3.70 0.27 24.00
C ASN A 177 2.28 0.18 23.42
N THR A 178 2.04 0.84 22.29
CA THR A 178 0.72 0.92 21.67
C THR A 178 0.78 0.49 20.20
N VAL A 179 -0.18 -0.33 19.80
CA VAL A 179 -0.44 -0.70 18.40
C VAL A 179 -1.78 -0.13 17.98
N ILE A 180 -1.81 0.62 16.90
CA ILE A 180 -3.05 1.10 16.29
C ILE A 180 -3.68 -0.04 15.48
N VAL A 181 -4.98 -0.22 15.58
CA VAL A 181 -5.74 -1.21 14.82
C VAL A 181 -6.90 -0.52 14.11
N ALA A 182 -7.07 -0.78 12.83
CA ALA A 182 -8.22 -0.30 12.07
C ALA A 182 -8.61 -1.28 10.95
N HIS A 183 -9.82 -1.14 10.42
CA HIS A 183 -10.26 -1.94 9.27
C HIS A 183 -10.00 -1.18 7.97
N ASN A 184 -9.02 -1.60 7.17
CA ASN A 184 -8.38 -0.86 6.09
C ASN A 184 -7.50 0.28 6.63
N ALA A 185 -6.66 -0.06 7.61
CA ALA A 185 -5.89 0.84 8.45
C ALA A 185 -5.05 1.90 7.71
N ASN A 186 -4.65 1.64 6.45
CA ASN A 186 -3.93 2.62 5.65
C ASN A 186 -4.73 3.90 5.40
N PHE A 187 -6.05 3.81 5.40
CA PHE A 187 -6.93 4.97 5.28
C PHE A 187 -6.84 5.84 6.54
N ASP A 188 -7.19 5.30 7.69
CA ASP A 188 -7.26 6.03 8.96
C ASP A 188 -5.90 6.54 9.42
N VAL A 189 -4.90 5.66 9.40
CA VAL A 189 -3.51 5.99 9.72
C VAL A 189 -2.96 7.03 8.75
N GLY A 190 -3.37 7.00 7.49
CA GLY A 190 -3.02 8.00 6.48
C GLY A 190 -3.50 9.40 6.86
N PHE A 191 -4.75 9.55 7.33
CA PHE A 191 -5.29 10.80 7.82
C PHE A 191 -4.58 11.29 9.09
N LEU A 192 -4.33 10.39 10.05
CA LEU A 192 -3.62 10.76 11.29
C LEU A 192 -2.17 11.21 10.98
N LYS A 193 -1.45 10.48 10.15
CA LYS A 193 -0.08 10.85 9.71
C LYS A 193 -0.04 12.19 8.99
N GLN A 194 -1.01 12.45 8.08
CA GLN A 194 -1.06 13.72 7.37
C GLN A 194 -1.35 14.89 8.31
N ASN A 195 -2.26 14.72 9.26
CA ASN A 195 -2.54 15.75 10.26
C ASN A 195 -1.35 15.97 11.20
N ALA A 196 -0.67 14.92 11.63
CA ALA A 196 0.58 15.04 12.41
C ALA A 196 1.63 15.87 11.66
N ILE A 197 1.86 15.60 10.37
CA ILE A 197 2.79 16.38 9.53
C ILE A 197 2.35 17.85 9.47
N ASN A 198 1.07 18.12 9.21
CA ASN A 198 0.55 19.47 9.07
C ASN A 198 0.65 20.29 10.36
N LEU A 199 0.54 19.62 11.52
CA LEU A 199 0.58 20.23 12.85
C LEU A 199 1.96 20.17 13.52
N GLY A 200 2.97 19.55 12.88
CA GLY A 200 4.33 19.46 13.39
C GLY A 200 4.53 18.40 14.48
N TYR A 201 3.63 17.42 14.60
CA TYR A 201 3.77 16.31 15.53
C TYR A 201 4.50 15.12 14.91
N LYS A 202 5.19 14.34 15.74
CA LYS A 202 5.72 13.02 15.34
C LYS A 202 4.59 11.97 15.49
N PHE A 203 4.39 11.17 14.45
CA PHE A 203 3.44 10.06 14.45
C PHE A 203 4.14 8.79 13.97
N ASP A 204 4.58 7.97 14.92
CA ASP A 204 5.45 6.82 14.64
C ASP A 204 4.94 5.58 15.40
N TYR A 205 3.70 5.17 15.13
CA TYR A 205 3.07 4.00 15.74
C TYR A 205 3.21 2.77 14.86
N THR A 206 3.32 1.60 15.49
CA THR A 206 2.98 0.32 14.87
C THR A 206 1.48 0.31 14.59
N TYR A 207 1.06 -0.17 13.40
CA TYR A 207 -0.37 -0.34 13.13
C TYR A 207 -0.66 -1.67 12.44
N LEU A 208 -1.88 -2.17 12.68
CA LEU A 208 -2.39 -3.44 12.19
C LEU A 208 -3.68 -3.21 11.40
N ASP A 209 -3.73 -3.83 10.20
CA ASP A 209 -4.88 -3.79 9.31
C ASP A 209 -5.71 -5.06 9.43
N THR A 210 -6.89 -4.96 10.03
CA THR A 210 -7.80 -6.10 10.19
C THR A 210 -8.40 -6.59 8.87
N LEU A 211 -8.44 -5.74 7.82
CA LEU A 211 -8.87 -6.15 6.48
C LEU A 211 -7.86 -7.14 5.85
N SER A 212 -6.57 -6.81 5.93
CA SER A 212 -5.50 -7.69 5.43
C SER A 212 -5.43 -8.96 6.27
N LEU A 213 -5.47 -8.83 7.60
CA LEU A 213 -5.47 -9.97 8.52
C LEU A 213 -6.66 -10.91 8.30
N ALA A 214 -7.85 -10.37 7.99
CA ALA A 214 -9.01 -11.18 7.69
C ALA A 214 -8.85 -12.01 6.41
N LYS A 215 -8.18 -11.49 5.40
CA LYS A 215 -7.90 -12.23 4.16
C LYS A 215 -6.98 -13.41 4.42
N ASP A 216 -5.97 -13.22 5.27
CA ASP A 216 -5.02 -14.25 5.64
C ASP A 216 -5.66 -15.36 6.51
N LEU A 217 -6.44 -14.97 7.52
CA LEU A 217 -7.08 -15.92 8.45
C LEU A 217 -8.30 -16.61 7.85
N PHE A 218 -9.02 -15.94 6.94
CA PHE A 218 -10.30 -16.43 6.37
C PHE A 218 -10.27 -16.42 4.83
N PRO A 219 -9.35 -17.14 4.16
CA PRO A 219 -9.15 -17.05 2.70
C PRO A 219 -10.38 -17.45 1.88
N ASN A 220 -11.32 -18.17 2.49
CA ASN A 220 -12.55 -18.65 1.83
C ASN A 220 -13.72 -17.64 1.87
N TYR A 221 -13.57 -16.49 2.56
CA TYR A 221 -14.62 -15.49 2.58
C TYR A 221 -14.71 -14.76 1.23
N LYS A 222 -15.94 -14.55 0.76
CA LYS A 222 -16.19 -13.87 -0.54
C LYS A 222 -16.11 -12.34 -0.43
N LYS A 223 -16.32 -11.79 0.76
CA LYS A 223 -16.36 -10.34 1.04
C LYS A 223 -15.73 -10.06 2.40
N TYR A 224 -14.91 -9.02 2.43
CA TYR A 224 -14.12 -8.62 3.60
C TYR A 224 -14.51 -7.22 4.14
N LYS A 225 -15.75 -6.75 3.86
CA LYS A 225 -16.28 -5.58 4.57
C LYS A 225 -16.50 -5.95 6.03
N LEU A 226 -16.24 -5.03 6.95
CA LEU A 226 -16.30 -5.25 8.40
C LEU A 226 -17.59 -5.98 8.83
N GLY A 227 -18.75 -5.46 8.45
CA GLY A 227 -20.04 -6.09 8.78
C GLY A 227 -20.21 -7.51 8.21
N LYS A 228 -19.56 -7.85 7.06
CA LYS A 228 -19.63 -9.21 6.50
C LYS A 228 -18.69 -10.18 7.22
N ILE A 229 -17.55 -9.70 7.69
CA ILE A 229 -16.67 -10.50 8.54
C ILE A 229 -17.37 -10.79 9.88
N ALA A 230 -17.95 -9.76 10.51
CA ALA A 230 -18.71 -9.90 11.75
C ALA A 230 -19.86 -10.89 11.62
N GLU A 231 -20.66 -10.78 10.54
CA GLU A 231 -21.74 -11.73 10.23
C GLU A 231 -21.24 -13.18 10.10
N ASN A 232 -20.14 -13.39 9.35
CA ASN A 232 -19.56 -14.72 9.17
C ASN A 232 -18.99 -15.32 10.48
N LEU A 233 -18.56 -14.46 11.42
CA LEU A 233 -18.06 -14.84 12.75
C LEU A 233 -19.20 -14.96 13.78
N GLY A 234 -20.48 -14.72 13.40
CA GLY A 234 -21.62 -14.76 14.30
C GLY A 234 -21.69 -13.59 15.27
N ILE A 235 -20.96 -12.50 14.99
CA ILE A 235 -20.95 -11.27 15.80
C ILE A 235 -22.15 -10.41 15.42
N LYS A 236 -23.00 -10.06 16.39
CA LYS A 236 -24.11 -9.13 16.18
C LYS A 236 -23.57 -7.70 16.05
N VAL A 237 -23.94 -7.03 14.96
CA VAL A 237 -23.68 -5.60 14.71
C VAL A 237 -24.95 -4.84 15.05
N GLU A 238 -24.91 -3.91 16.01
CA GLU A 238 -26.11 -3.21 16.48
C GLU A 238 -26.49 -2.02 15.60
N VAL A 239 -25.52 -1.21 15.22
CA VAL A 239 -25.71 -0.06 14.29
C VAL A 239 -24.43 0.06 13.45
N ALA A 240 -24.52 0.54 12.23
CA ALA A 240 -23.36 0.82 11.39
C ALA A 240 -23.31 2.32 11.02
N HIS A 241 -22.12 2.79 10.67
CA HIS A 241 -21.87 4.17 10.20
C HIS A 241 -21.82 5.27 11.26
N ARG A 242 -21.30 4.94 12.44
CA ARG A 242 -20.79 5.88 13.43
C ARG A 242 -19.43 5.35 13.90
N ALA A 243 -18.45 6.21 14.04
CA ALA A 243 -17.07 5.80 14.30
C ALA A 243 -16.94 4.84 15.50
N LEU A 244 -17.61 5.10 16.64
CA LEU A 244 -17.56 4.19 17.78
C LEU A 244 -18.25 2.84 17.56
N ASP A 245 -19.33 2.78 16.79
CA ASP A 245 -20.05 1.53 16.53
C ASP A 245 -19.21 0.62 15.60
N ASP A 246 -18.53 1.22 14.62
CA ASP A 246 -17.61 0.52 13.74
C ASP A 246 -16.33 0.10 14.48
N VAL A 247 -15.84 0.92 15.44
CA VAL A 247 -14.76 0.54 16.34
C VAL A 247 -15.15 -0.65 17.24
N ASP A 248 -16.34 -0.65 17.84
CA ASP A 248 -16.82 -1.76 18.70
C ASP A 248 -16.90 -3.06 17.89
N THR A 249 -17.44 -2.97 16.67
CA THR A 249 -17.48 -4.12 15.75
C THR A 249 -16.07 -4.59 15.40
N THR A 250 -15.14 -3.65 15.13
CA THR A 250 -13.74 -3.97 14.84
C THR A 250 -13.06 -4.63 16.04
N VAL A 251 -13.31 -4.16 17.26
CA VAL A 251 -12.79 -4.76 18.51
C VAL A 251 -13.24 -6.21 18.62
N LYS A 252 -14.54 -6.49 18.42
CA LYS A 252 -15.08 -7.85 18.50
C LYS A 252 -14.46 -8.79 17.46
N VAL A 253 -14.35 -8.32 16.22
CA VAL A 253 -13.70 -9.08 15.14
C VAL A 253 -12.20 -9.29 15.43
N PHE A 254 -11.51 -8.25 15.85
CA PHE A 254 -10.08 -8.28 16.19
C PHE A 254 -9.80 -9.26 17.34
N ARG A 255 -10.65 -9.29 18.38
CA ARG A 255 -10.53 -10.25 19.48
C ARG A 255 -10.51 -11.70 18.96
N VAL A 256 -11.46 -12.07 18.11
CA VAL A 256 -11.51 -13.43 17.52
C VAL A 256 -10.23 -13.73 16.73
N MET A 257 -9.75 -12.77 15.93
CA MET A 257 -8.51 -12.95 15.18
C MET A 257 -7.29 -13.13 16.08
N MET A 258 -7.21 -12.36 17.17
CA MET A 258 -6.11 -12.45 18.12
C MET A 258 -6.12 -13.76 18.91
N ASP A 259 -7.28 -14.28 19.27
CA ASP A 259 -7.41 -15.59 19.93
C ASP A 259 -6.90 -16.70 19.00
N MET A 260 -7.29 -16.68 17.71
CA MET A 260 -6.77 -17.61 16.71
C MET A 260 -5.24 -17.55 16.54
N LEU A 261 -4.67 -16.34 16.56
CA LEU A 261 -3.22 -16.15 16.43
C LEU A 261 -2.46 -16.64 17.69
N LYS A 262 -3.00 -16.38 18.87
CA LYS A 262 -2.45 -16.89 20.14
C LYS A 262 -2.50 -18.42 20.19
N GLU A 263 -3.59 -19.04 19.73
CA GLU A 263 -3.68 -20.51 19.58
C GLU A 263 -2.62 -21.07 18.61
N LYS A 264 -2.28 -20.32 17.55
CA LYS A 264 -1.17 -20.65 16.65
C LYS A 264 0.22 -20.37 17.22
N GLY A 265 0.30 -19.80 18.43
CA GLY A 265 1.55 -19.58 19.16
C GLY A 265 2.20 -18.21 18.97
N ALA A 266 1.45 -17.19 18.50
CA ALA A 266 1.94 -15.83 18.40
C ALA A 266 2.30 -15.27 19.80
N LYS A 267 3.51 -14.72 19.94
CA LYS A 267 4.04 -14.10 21.16
C LYS A 267 4.29 -12.62 21.01
N THR A 268 4.59 -12.19 19.79
CA THR A 268 4.86 -10.80 19.45
C THR A 268 3.94 -10.34 18.31
N VAL A 269 3.81 -9.03 18.17
CA VAL A 269 3.07 -8.43 17.05
C VAL A 269 3.71 -8.79 15.69
N ALA A 270 5.03 -9.04 15.67
CA ALA A 270 5.74 -9.51 14.46
C ALA A 270 5.30 -10.89 13.98
N ASP A 271 4.87 -11.76 14.91
CA ASP A 271 4.48 -13.13 14.57
C ASP A 271 3.16 -13.17 13.79
N ILE A 272 2.35 -12.12 13.85
CA ILE A 272 1.03 -12.03 13.21
C ILE A 272 1.15 -12.33 11.71
N ASP A 273 2.02 -11.60 10.98
CA ASP A 273 2.19 -11.78 9.52
C ASP A 273 2.74 -13.17 9.14
N GLN A 274 3.45 -13.82 10.07
CA GLN A 274 4.01 -15.15 9.83
C GLN A 274 2.96 -16.24 10.02
N LEU A 275 2.11 -16.11 11.04
CA LEU A 275 1.18 -17.14 11.48
C LEU A 275 -0.25 -16.97 10.91
N ALA A 276 -0.58 -15.80 10.38
CA ALA A 276 -1.92 -15.51 9.86
C ALA A 276 -2.27 -16.40 8.67
N ALA A 277 -1.42 -16.44 7.65
CA ALA A 277 -1.63 -17.24 6.45
C ALA A 277 -0.65 -18.41 6.37
N ASP A 278 -1.11 -19.53 5.84
CA ASP A 278 -0.24 -20.63 5.44
C ASP A 278 0.52 -20.33 4.13
N GLU A 279 1.52 -21.15 3.80
CA GLU A 279 2.34 -21.00 2.59
C GLU A 279 1.51 -21.05 1.29
N GLU A 280 0.44 -21.84 1.26
CA GLU A 280 -0.41 -22.02 0.09
C GLU A 280 -1.30 -20.78 -0.12
N THR A 281 -1.90 -20.26 0.94
CA THR A 281 -2.67 -19.03 0.93
C THR A 281 -1.82 -17.84 0.46
N LYS A 282 -0.60 -17.69 0.99
CA LYS A 282 0.35 -16.65 0.55
C LYS A 282 0.65 -16.77 -0.96
N LYS A 283 0.92 -17.97 -1.47
CA LYS A 283 1.16 -18.20 -2.90
C LYS A 283 -0.03 -17.79 -3.77
N GLU A 284 -1.25 -18.13 -3.36
CA GLU A 284 -2.46 -17.77 -4.10
C GLU A 284 -2.75 -16.27 -4.07
N GLU A 285 -2.48 -15.59 -2.99
CA GLU A 285 -2.62 -14.13 -2.89
C GLU A 285 -1.63 -13.40 -3.80
N TYR A 286 -0.35 -13.79 -3.80
CA TYR A 286 0.64 -13.23 -4.73
C TYR A 286 0.22 -13.34 -6.20
N LYS A 287 -0.41 -14.44 -6.60
CA LYS A 287 -0.92 -14.62 -7.97
C LYS A 287 -2.06 -13.67 -8.33
N LYS A 288 -2.79 -13.18 -7.34
CA LYS A 288 -3.96 -12.28 -7.51
C LYS A 288 -3.61 -10.80 -7.38
N LEU A 289 -2.37 -10.46 -6.97
CA LEU A 289 -1.97 -9.08 -6.82
C LEU A 289 -2.05 -8.33 -8.15
N LYS A 290 -2.70 -7.18 -8.12
CA LYS A 290 -2.66 -6.25 -9.24
C LYS A 290 -1.27 -5.65 -9.33
N THR A 291 -0.57 -5.91 -10.42
CA THR A 291 0.73 -5.30 -10.69
C THR A 291 0.58 -4.03 -11.52
N TYR A 292 1.51 -3.11 -11.33
CA TYR A 292 1.62 -1.87 -12.10
C TYR A 292 2.93 -1.87 -12.88
N HIS A 293 2.90 -1.43 -14.12
CA HIS A 293 4.11 -1.29 -14.93
C HIS A 293 4.92 -0.09 -14.44
N ALA A 294 6.21 -0.29 -14.22
CA ALA A 294 7.14 0.73 -13.78
C ALA A 294 8.39 0.74 -14.68
N ILE A 295 8.62 1.84 -15.38
CA ILE A 295 9.81 2.01 -16.22
C ILE A 295 11.00 2.45 -15.34
N ILE A 296 12.00 1.61 -15.24
CA ILE A 296 13.23 1.86 -14.49
C ILE A 296 14.37 2.11 -15.45
N LEU A 297 14.97 3.30 -15.42
CA LEU A 297 16.08 3.70 -16.29
C LEU A 297 17.38 3.83 -15.50
N ALA A 298 18.48 3.27 -16.03
CA ALA A 298 19.80 3.41 -15.44
C ALA A 298 20.42 4.78 -15.76
N LYS A 299 20.69 5.60 -14.75
CA LYS A 299 21.29 6.92 -14.90
C LYS A 299 22.81 6.86 -15.20
N ASN A 300 23.48 5.83 -14.67
CA ASN A 300 24.93 5.63 -14.74
C ASN A 300 25.26 4.15 -14.55
N TYR A 301 26.56 3.80 -14.53
CA TYR A 301 27.02 2.42 -14.33
C TYR A 301 26.62 1.80 -12.99
N VAL A 302 26.49 2.59 -11.93
CA VAL A 302 25.98 2.10 -10.64
C VAL A 302 24.52 1.72 -10.78
N GLY A 303 23.72 2.56 -11.45
CA GLY A 303 22.33 2.28 -11.77
C GLY A 303 22.19 1.05 -12.66
N LEU A 304 23.03 0.89 -13.68
CA LEU A 304 23.02 -0.29 -14.56
C LEU A 304 23.34 -1.58 -13.76
N ARG A 305 24.35 -1.56 -12.89
CA ARG A 305 24.68 -2.68 -12.01
C ARG A 305 23.50 -3.04 -11.08
N ASN A 306 22.82 -2.03 -10.54
CA ASN A 306 21.65 -2.25 -9.70
C ASN A 306 20.48 -2.82 -10.51
N LEU A 307 20.30 -2.39 -11.76
CA LEU A 307 19.29 -2.93 -12.67
C LEU A 307 19.51 -4.43 -12.92
N TYR A 308 20.75 -4.85 -13.20
CA TYR A 308 21.08 -6.27 -13.32
C TYR A 308 20.79 -7.06 -12.05
N ARG A 309 21.10 -6.49 -10.87
CA ARG A 309 20.80 -7.12 -9.59
C ARG A 309 19.29 -7.25 -9.39
N LEU A 310 18.54 -6.19 -9.67
CA LEU A 310 17.08 -6.19 -9.56
C LEU A 310 16.47 -7.31 -10.41
N VAL A 311 16.84 -7.38 -11.69
CA VAL A 311 16.35 -8.43 -12.62
C VAL A 311 16.76 -9.82 -12.14
N SER A 312 18.02 -10.00 -11.70
CA SER A 312 18.52 -11.30 -11.19
C SER A 312 17.77 -11.75 -9.94
N VAL A 313 17.55 -10.85 -8.97
CA VAL A 313 16.81 -11.16 -7.74
C VAL A 313 15.35 -11.50 -8.04
N SER A 314 14.70 -10.71 -8.88
CA SER A 314 13.31 -10.97 -9.32
C SER A 314 13.20 -12.35 -9.98
N TYR A 315 14.18 -12.71 -10.81
CA TYR A 315 14.20 -14.00 -11.48
C TYR A 315 14.41 -15.18 -10.53
N THR A 316 15.27 -15.05 -9.51
CA THR A 316 15.65 -16.14 -8.62
C THR A 316 14.76 -16.30 -7.40
N HIS A 317 14.22 -15.21 -6.85
CA HIS A 317 13.49 -15.23 -5.59
C HIS A 317 11.99 -14.97 -5.73
N LEU A 318 11.56 -14.13 -6.69
CA LEU A 318 10.15 -13.80 -6.89
C LEU A 318 9.48 -14.67 -7.96
N ARG A 319 10.25 -15.26 -8.86
CA ARG A 319 9.71 -16.02 -9.99
C ARG A 319 9.21 -17.42 -9.64
N ALA A 320 9.55 -17.96 -8.48
CA ALA A 320 8.89 -19.17 -7.99
C ALA A 320 7.35 -18.99 -7.92
N HIS A 321 6.88 -17.74 -7.90
CA HIS A 321 5.47 -17.35 -7.86
C HIS A 321 4.91 -16.88 -9.21
N GLU A 322 5.75 -16.52 -10.20
CA GLU A 322 5.29 -15.98 -11.50
C GLU A 322 5.26 -16.99 -12.65
N THR A 323 5.90 -18.13 -12.52
CA THR A 323 5.97 -19.17 -13.57
C THR A 323 4.62 -19.74 -14.01
N GLY A 324 3.53 -19.42 -13.33
CA GLY A 324 2.17 -19.81 -13.72
C GLY A 324 1.47 -18.84 -14.68
N ARG A 325 2.03 -17.64 -14.97
CA ARG A 325 1.39 -16.65 -15.85
C ARG A 325 2.04 -16.48 -17.22
N ASN A 326 3.25 -17.03 -17.43
CA ASN A 326 4.03 -16.85 -18.66
C ASN A 326 4.39 -18.18 -19.34
N LEU A 327 3.60 -19.25 -19.14
CA LEU A 327 3.66 -20.49 -19.93
C LEU A 327 2.32 -20.75 -20.58
#